data_89afaef1678ddde6de64956d3cffef8d
#
_entry.id   89afaef1678ddde6de64956d3cffef8d
#
_cell.length_a   1.000
_cell.length_b   1.000
_cell.length_c   1.000
_cell.angle_alpha   90.00
_cell.angle_beta   90.00
_cell.angle_gamma   90.00
#
_symmetry.space_group_name_H-M   'P 1'
#
loop_
_entity.id
_entity.type
_entity.pdbx_description
1 polymer ?
#
loop_
_entity_poly.entity_id
_entity_poly.type
_entity_poly.pdbx_seq_one_letter_code
_entity_poly.pdbx_strand_id
1 'polypeptide(L)'
;MTGPWTAPQAKRTDPARILGERPALEAWLDFHRATLLLKCAGLTADQLKERAVPPSRLSLLGLVRHMTEVERWWFRMHAANTDMPFPYDPDQTGQDFEALDGADAAANIEAYKQEIAHARAAVAGKQLDDVVPSHGDHPERTRDIRWIYLHMIEEYARHNGHADLLREAIDGRTGE
;
A
#
# COMPACT_ATOMS: atom_id res chain seq x y z
N MET A 1 -7.39 1.51 32.87
CA MET A 1 -8.24 1.87 31.69
C MET A 1 -7.30 1.99 30.51
N THR A 2 -7.37 1.07 29.57
CA THR A 2 -6.63 1.17 28.30
C THR A 2 -7.21 2.35 27.52
N GLY A 3 -6.36 3.31 27.12
CA GLY A 3 -6.78 4.45 26.30
C GLY A 3 -7.38 4.02 24.96
N PRO A 4 -7.90 4.96 24.13
CA PRO A 4 -8.41 4.65 22.82
C PRO A 4 -7.33 3.97 21.97
N TRP A 5 -7.74 3.06 21.09
CA TRP A 5 -6.83 2.40 20.15
C TRP A 5 -6.09 3.43 19.29
N THR A 6 -4.80 3.19 19.08
CA THR A 6 -3.97 3.95 18.15
C THR A 6 -3.21 3.00 17.23
N ALA A 7 -2.89 3.46 16.02
CA ALA A 7 -2.11 2.68 15.06
C ALA A 7 -0.75 2.28 15.65
N PRO A 8 -0.34 1.02 15.50
CA PRO A 8 0.92 0.52 16.04
C PRO A 8 2.13 1.30 15.53
N GLN A 9 3.19 1.36 16.35
CA GLN A 9 4.48 1.86 15.88
C GLN A 9 5.02 0.97 14.76
N ALA A 10 5.62 1.58 13.76
CA ALA A 10 6.27 0.90 12.66
C ALA A 10 7.77 1.18 12.69
N LYS A 11 8.55 0.24 12.17
CA LYS A 11 9.99 0.40 11.96
C LYS A 11 10.26 0.40 10.46
N ARG A 12 11.08 1.34 10.01
CA ARG A 12 11.57 1.43 8.64
C ARG A 12 13.06 1.18 8.63
N THR A 13 13.52 0.39 7.66
CA THR A 13 14.94 0.13 7.46
C THR A 13 15.35 0.74 6.13
N ASP A 14 16.42 1.54 6.15
CA ASP A 14 16.96 2.11 4.91
C ASP A 14 17.54 1.00 4.04
N PRO A 15 17.27 1.01 2.72
CA PRO A 15 17.91 0.09 1.79
C PRO A 15 19.42 0.25 1.81
N ALA A 16 20.15 -0.86 1.75
CA ALA A 16 21.59 -0.80 1.60
C ALA A 16 21.96 -0.13 0.26
N ARG A 17 23.07 0.63 0.24
CA ARG A 17 23.48 1.43 -0.93
C ARG A 17 24.01 0.60 -2.09
N ILE A 18 24.45 -0.63 -1.82
CA ILE A 18 25.00 -1.58 -2.81
C ILE A 18 24.27 -2.90 -2.64
N LEU A 19 23.45 -3.26 -3.63
CA LEU A 19 22.63 -4.48 -3.68
C LEU A 19 22.58 -4.97 -5.12
N GLY A 20 22.31 -6.27 -5.31
CA GLY A 20 21.85 -6.77 -6.60
C GLY A 20 20.47 -6.22 -6.94
N GLU A 21 20.07 -6.31 -8.21
CA GLU A 21 18.83 -5.68 -8.71
C GLU A 21 17.58 -6.08 -7.90
N ARG A 22 17.27 -7.38 -7.81
CA ARG A 22 16.09 -7.84 -7.08
C ARG A 22 16.12 -7.45 -5.60
N PRO A 23 17.20 -7.70 -4.83
CA PRO A 23 17.27 -7.23 -3.45
C PRO A 23 17.09 -5.71 -3.30
N ALA A 24 17.56 -4.92 -4.27
CA ALA A 24 17.37 -3.47 -4.25
C ALA A 24 15.89 -3.09 -4.44
N LEU A 25 15.21 -3.69 -5.43
CA LEU A 25 13.78 -3.45 -5.68
C LEU A 25 12.94 -3.86 -4.45
N GLU A 26 13.20 -5.02 -3.88
CA GLU A 26 12.50 -5.50 -2.68
C GLU A 26 12.74 -4.59 -1.47
N ALA A 27 13.98 -4.16 -1.23
CA ALA A 27 14.33 -3.30 -0.11
C ALA A 27 13.68 -1.91 -0.24
N TRP A 28 13.66 -1.31 -1.45
CA TRP A 28 12.98 -0.03 -1.68
C TRP A 28 11.46 -0.14 -1.53
N LEU A 29 10.86 -1.21 -2.05
CA LEU A 29 9.43 -1.44 -1.87
C LEU A 29 9.06 -1.60 -0.39
N ASP A 30 9.85 -2.35 0.37
CA ASP A 30 9.66 -2.53 1.81
C ASP A 30 9.86 -1.23 2.60
N PHE A 31 10.82 -0.40 2.20
CA PHE A 31 11.00 0.94 2.75
C PHE A 31 9.73 1.78 2.57
N HIS A 32 9.14 1.78 1.39
CA HIS A 32 7.93 2.54 1.11
C HIS A 32 6.69 1.99 1.85
N ARG A 33 6.54 0.66 1.93
CA ARG A 33 5.48 -0.01 2.72
C ARG A 33 5.55 0.38 4.19
N ALA A 34 6.76 0.35 4.75
CA ALA A 34 7.00 0.76 6.13
C ALA A 34 6.74 2.27 6.33
N THR A 35 7.05 3.11 5.33
CA THR A 35 6.78 4.55 5.36
C THR A 35 5.29 4.83 5.54
N LEU A 36 4.41 4.18 4.77
CA LEU A 36 2.96 4.36 4.93
C LEU A 36 2.49 4.02 6.34
N LEU A 37 2.98 2.92 6.91
CA LEU A 37 2.66 2.55 8.30
C LEU A 37 3.20 3.55 9.32
N LEU A 38 4.39 4.14 9.10
CA LEU A 38 4.93 5.20 9.93
C LEU A 38 4.07 6.46 9.92
N LYS A 39 3.49 6.82 8.75
CA LYS A 39 2.57 7.96 8.66
C LYS A 39 1.25 7.71 9.41
N CYS A 40 0.88 6.46 9.63
CA CYS A 40 -0.27 6.08 10.46
C CYS A 40 0.07 5.98 11.95
N ALA A 41 1.31 5.73 12.32
CA ALA A 41 1.72 5.35 13.67
C ALA A 41 1.31 6.37 14.75
N GLY A 42 0.69 5.87 15.83
CA GLY A 42 0.25 6.66 16.97
C GLY A 42 -1.05 7.44 16.78
N LEU A 43 -1.62 7.48 15.57
CA LEU A 43 -2.91 8.13 15.31
C LEU A 43 -4.07 7.25 15.72
N THR A 44 -5.16 7.88 16.19
CA THR A 44 -6.42 7.21 16.51
C THR A 44 -7.16 6.80 15.24
N ALA A 45 -8.18 5.94 15.36
CA ALA A 45 -9.03 5.54 14.24
C ALA A 45 -9.70 6.74 13.56
N ASP A 46 -10.16 7.73 14.32
CA ASP A 46 -10.80 8.94 13.79
C ASP A 46 -9.79 9.81 13.03
N GLN A 47 -8.58 10.01 13.57
CA GLN A 47 -7.51 10.74 12.89
C GLN A 47 -7.08 10.06 11.58
N LEU A 48 -7.06 8.73 11.53
CA LEU A 48 -6.75 8.01 10.29
C LEU A 48 -7.81 8.19 9.20
N LYS A 49 -9.07 8.44 9.58
CA LYS A 49 -10.18 8.70 8.64
C LYS A 49 -10.31 10.16 8.24
N GLU A 50 -9.60 11.07 8.92
CA GLU A 50 -9.73 12.50 8.71
C GLU A 50 -9.26 12.92 7.30
N ARG A 51 -10.09 13.72 6.61
CA ARG A 51 -9.76 14.36 5.32
C ARG A 51 -9.14 15.73 5.60
N ALA A 52 -7.90 15.70 6.11
CA ALA A 52 -7.25 16.86 6.71
C ALA A 52 -6.76 17.93 5.70
N VAL A 53 -6.77 17.64 4.38
CA VAL A 53 -6.25 18.53 3.33
C VAL A 53 -7.32 18.89 2.30
N PRO A 54 -8.27 19.81 2.60
CA PRO A 54 -9.28 20.23 1.64
C PRO A 54 -8.67 20.92 0.38
N PRO A 55 -9.24 20.75 -0.82
CA PRO A 55 -10.46 19.99 -1.13
C PRO A 55 -10.23 18.48 -1.39
N SER A 56 -9.04 17.96 -1.08
CA SER A 56 -8.74 16.54 -1.23
C SER A 56 -9.68 15.69 -0.38
N ARG A 57 -10.11 14.55 -0.93
CA ARG A 57 -10.90 13.55 -0.22
C ARG A 57 -10.05 12.42 0.37
N LEU A 58 -8.74 12.48 0.23
CA LEU A 58 -7.82 11.50 0.76
C LEU A 58 -7.76 11.52 2.29
N SER A 59 -7.58 10.35 2.86
CA SER A 59 -7.25 10.15 4.28
C SER A 59 -6.19 9.06 4.42
N LEU A 60 -5.52 8.99 5.56
CA LEU A 60 -4.51 7.94 5.78
C LEU A 60 -5.11 6.54 5.74
N LEU A 61 -6.31 6.34 6.30
CA LEU A 61 -6.98 5.03 6.23
C LEU A 61 -7.40 4.67 4.80
N GLY A 62 -7.87 5.65 4.03
CA GLY A 62 -8.16 5.47 2.60
C GLY A 62 -6.92 5.04 1.82
N LEU A 63 -5.76 5.66 2.07
CA LEU A 63 -4.49 5.25 1.46
C LEU A 63 -4.09 3.82 1.85
N VAL A 64 -4.26 3.41 3.12
CA VAL A 64 -3.98 2.03 3.56
C VAL A 64 -4.87 1.02 2.81
N ARG A 65 -6.17 1.30 2.68
CA ARG A 65 -7.11 0.44 1.94
C ARG A 65 -6.76 0.37 0.46
N HIS A 66 -6.53 1.53 -0.17
CA HIS A 66 -6.11 1.61 -1.56
C HIS A 66 -4.84 0.79 -1.82
N MET A 67 -3.80 0.99 -1.02
CA MET A 67 -2.55 0.24 -1.20
C MET A 67 -2.69 -1.25 -0.90
N THR A 68 -3.65 -1.68 -0.08
CA THR A 68 -4.02 -3.10 0.07
C THR A 68 -4.53 -3.67 -1.25
N GLU A 69 -5.40 -2.92 -1.96
CA GLU A 69 -5.92 -3.34 -3.26
C GLU A 69 -4.87 -3.30 -4.36
N VAL A 70 -4.00 -2.28 -4.36
CA VAL A 70 -2.87 -2.16 -5.31
C VAL A 70 -1.88 -3.32 -5.15
N GLU A 71 -1.54 -3.73 -3.91
CA GLU A 71 -0.72 -4.93 -3.64
C GLU A 71 -1.38 -6.20 -4.20
N ARG A 72 -2.68 -6.37 -3.96
CA ARG A 72 -3.47 -7.50 -4.48
C ARG A 72 -3.47 -7.52 -5.99
N TRP A 73 -3.78 -6.40 -6.60
CA TRP A 73 -3.87 -6.26 -8.04
C TRP A 73 -2.59 -6.65 -8.75
N TRP A 74 -1.45 -6.07 -8.33
CA TRP A 74 -0.21 -6.25 -9.04
C TRP A 74 0.49 -7.58 -8.75
N PHE A 75 0.52 -8.01 -7.49
CA PHE A 75 1.26 -9.22 -7.16
C PHE A 75 0.43 -10.50 -7.22
N ARG A 76 -0.81 -10.46 -6.74
CA ARG A 76 -1.63 -11.68 -6.72
C ARG A 76 -2.43 -11.87 -7.99
N MET A 77 -3.10 -10.82 -8.45
CA MET A 77 -3.97 -10.95 -9.62
C MET A 77 -3.14 -10.96 -10.92
N HIS A 78 -2.18 -10.03 -11.08
CA HIS A 78 -1.32 -10.02 -12.27
C HIS A 78 -0.14 -11.00 -12.18
N ALA A 79 0.79 -10.79 -11.24
CA ALA A 79 2.00 -11.60 -11.21
C ALA A 79 1.73 -13.09 -10.95
N ALA A 80 0.82 -13.45 -10.07
CA ALA A 80 0.45 -14.84 -9.80
C ALA A 80 -0.75 -15.34 -10.62
N ASN A 81 -1.37 -14.47 -11.44
CA ASN A 81 -2.54 -14.80 -12.27
C ASN A 81 -3.68 -15.44 -11.48
N THR A 82 -4.02 -14.86 -10.32
CA THR A 82 -5.08 -15.38 -9.43
C THR A 82 -6.29 -14.47 -9.52
N ASP A 83 -7.45 -15.02 -9.87
CA ASP A 83 -8.71 -14.29 -9.89
C ASP A 83 -9.30 -14.20 -8.48
N MET A 84 -9.55 -12.96 -8.02
CA MET A 84 -10.11 -12.70 -6.69
C MET A 84 -10.72 -11.29 -6.61
N PRO A 85 -11.72 -11.05 -5.74
CA PRO A 85 -12.28 -9.72 -5.58
C PRO A 85 -11.35 -8.79 -4.82
N PHE A 86 -11.50 -7.49 -5.04
CA PHE A 86 -10.95 -6.47 -4.17
C PHE A 86 -11.64 -6.48 -2.81
N PRO A 87 -10.93 -6.21 -1.72
CA PRO A 87 -11.50 -6.33 -0.38
C PRO A 87 -12.40 -5.14 0.02
N TYR A 88 -12.22 -3.98 -0.58
CA TYR A 88 -12.92 -2.75 -0.21
C TYR A 88 -13.74 -2.16 -1.35
N ASP A 89 -13.34 -2.39 -2.59
CA ASP A 89 -13.98 -1.83 -3.78
C ASP A 89 -14.11 -2.89 -4.89
N PRO A 90 -14.93 -3.94 -4.68
CA PRO A 90 -15.09 -5.02 -5.66
C PRO A 90 -15.59 -4.53 -7.02
N ASP A 91 -16.29 -3.40 -7.06
CA ASP A 91 -16.86 -2.81 -8.28
C ASP A 91 -15.96 -1.72 -8.89
N GLN A 92 -14.79 -1.44 -8.31
CA GLN A 92 -13.80 -0.45 -8.75
C GLN A 92 -14.39 0.95 -8.95
N THR A 93 -15.16 1.41 -7.98
CA THR A 93 -15.88 2.69 -7.99
C THR A 93 -15.22 3.78 -7.12
N GLY A 94 -14.06 3.49 -6.51
CA GLY A 94 -13.34 4.39 -5.60
C GLY A 94 -13.76 4.26 -4.13
N GLN A 95 -14.48 3.19 -3.77
CA GLN A 95 -14.95 2.96 -2.39
C GLN A 95 -13.81 2.61 -1.41
N ASP A 96 -12.67 2.17 -1.90
CA ASP A 96 -11.45 2.00 -1.12
C ASP A 96 -11.06 3.30 -0.40
N PHE A 97 -11.18 4.47 -1.07
CA PHE A 97 -10.97 5.79 -0.49
C PHE A 97 -12.20 6.37 0.24
N GLU A 98 -13.40 6.04 -0.21
CA GLU A 98 -14.59 6.77 0.17
C GLU A 98 -15.38 6.15 1.33
N ALA A 99 -15.54 4.83 1.33
CA ALA A 99 -16.38 4.11 2.29
C ALA A 99 -15.67 3.89 3.63
N LEU A 100 -15.39 4.99 4.35
CA LEU A 100 -14.65 4.96 5.63
C LEU A 100 -15.57 4.98 6.86
N ASP A 101 -16.84 5.35 6.70
CA ASP A 101 -17.82 5.34 7.77
C ASP A 101 -17.98 3.89 8.26
N GLY A 102 -17.80 3.68 9.56
CA GLY A 102 -17.82 2.32 10.13
C GLY A 102 -16.61 1.44 9.83
N ALA A 103 -15.63 1.88 9.04
CA ALA A 103 -14.41 1.09 8.80
C ALA A 103 -13.61 0.88 10.10
N ASP A 104 -13.19 -0.36 10.33
CA ASP A 104 -12.29 -0.72 11.43
C ASP A 104 -10.85 -0.47 11.01
N ALA A 105 -10.24 0.60 11.56
CA ALA A 105 -8.88 1.00 11.23
C ALA A 105 -7.84 -0.06 11.62
N ALA A 106 -8.04 -0.76 12.75
CA ALA A 106 -7.13 -1.81 13.19
C ALA A 106 -7.18 -3.01 12.24
N ALA A 107 -8.37 -3.44 11.87
CA ALA A 107 -8.55 -4.53 10.92
C ALA A 107 -7.99 -4.18 9.53
N ASN A 108 -8.14 -2.92 9.06
CA ASN A 108 -7.61 -2.49 7.76
C ASN A 108 -6.08 -2.46 7.75
N ILE A 109 -5.42 -1.98 8.82
CA ILE A 109 -3.95 -2.03 8.94
C ILE A 109 -3.45 -3.47 8.96
N GLU A 110 -4.14 -4.36 9.64
CA GLU A 110 -3.75 -5.78 9.67
C GLU A 110 -3.96 -6.45 8.31
N ALA A 111 -5.08 -6.17 7.63
CA ALA A 111 -5.32 -6.65 6.26
C ALA A 111 -4.24 -6.18 5.28
N TYR A 112 -3.79 -4.93 5.38
CA TYR A 112 -2.68 -4.41 4.60
C TYR A 112 -1.38 -5.20 4.83
N LYS A 113 -1.02 -5.47 6.07
CA LYS A 113 0.19 -6.26 6.40
C LYS A 113 0.09 -7.70 5.87
N GLN A 114 -1.09 -8.30 5.96
CA GLN A 114 -1.33 -9.65 5.44
C GLN A 114 -1.24 -9.67 3.91
N GLU A 115 -1.77 -8.65 3.23
CA GLU A 115 -1.70 -8.57 1.78
C GLU A 115 -0.25 -8.41 1.30
N ILE A 116 0.59 -7.63 1.99
CA ILE A 116 2.04 -7.56 1.73
C ILE A 116 2.70 -8.95 1.85
N ALA A 117 2.35 -9.72 2.88
CA ALA A 117 2.89 -11.07 3.04
C ALA A 117 2.48 -12.00 1.88
N HIS A 118 1.22 -11.92 1.45
CA HIS A 118 0.71 -12.66 0.30
C HIS A 118 1.38 -12.21 -1.01
N ALA A 119 1.58 -10.91 -1.21
CA ALA A 119 2.26 -10.34 -2.36
C ALA A 119 3.69 -10.87 -2.49
N ARG A 120 4.45 -10.89 -1.39
CA ARG A 120 5.81 -11.47 -1.35
C ARG A 120 5.80 -12.96 -1.72
N ALA A 121 4.88 -13.72 -1.15
CA ALA A 121 4.75 -15.15 -1.47
C ALA A 121 4.41 -15.40 -2.95
N ALA A 122 3.57 -14.55 -3.53
CA ALA A 122 3.14 -14.64 -4.92
C ALA A 122 4.28 -14.53 -5.95
N VAL A 123 5.36 -13.82 -5.60
CA VAL A 123 6.50 -13.58 -6.51
C VAL A 123 7.81 -14.21 -6.05
N ALA A 124 7.83 -14.93 -4.92
CA ALA A 124 9.06 -15.50 -4.34
C ALA A 124 9.83 -16.43 -5.29
N GLY A 125 9.12 -17.17 -6.15
CA GLY A 125 9.72 -18.12 -7.11
C GLY A 125 9.92 -17.54 -8.53
N LYS A 126 9.54 -16.29 -8.78
CA LYS A 126 9.58 -15.69 -10.12
C LYS A 126 10.91 -14.99 -10.38
N GLN A 127 11.33 -14.97 -11.66
CA GLN A 127 12.46 -14.17 -12.09
C GLN A 127 12.00 -12.76 -12.47
N LEU A 128 12.91 -11.75 -12.42
CA LEU A 128 12.54 -10.38 -12.79
C LEU A 128 12.13 -10.25 -14.25
N ASP A 129 12.67 -11.11 -15.12
CA ASP A 129 12.38 -11.15 -16.57
C ASP A 129 11.15 -12.03 -16.90
N ASP A 130 10.52 -12.67 -15.93
CA ASP A 130 9.32 -13.46 -16.18
C ASP A 130 8.21 -12.53 -16.65
N VAL A 131 7.73 -12.78 -17.87
CA VAL A 131 6.61 -12.06 -18.46
C VAL A 131 5.31 -12.62 -17.92
N VAL A 132 4.45 -11.74 -17.43
CA VAL A 132 3.12 -12.09 -16.95
C VAL A 132 2.05 -11.52 -17.87
N PRO A 133 0.96 -12.26 -18.11
CA PRO A 133 -0.14 -11.76 -18.93
C PRO A 133 -0.80 -10.57 -18.24
N SER A 134 -1.44 -9.72 -19.04
CA SER A 134 -2.34 -8.72 -18.49
C SER A 134 -3.57 -9.43 -17.94
N HIS A 135 -4.02 -9.02 -16.74
CA HIS A 135 -5.31 -9.43 -16.20
C HIS A 135 -6.41 -8.54 -16.83
N GLY A 136 -7.54 -9.15 -17.26
CA GLY A 136 -8.63 -8.45 -17.94
C GLY A 136 -8.50 -8.36 -19.45
N ASP A 137 -9.23 -7.42 -20.07
CA ASP A 137 -9.50 -7.36 -21.52
C ASP A 137 -8.36 -6.80 -22.39
N HIS A 138 -7.17 -6.65 -21.85
CA HIS A 138 -6.01 -6.06 -22.53
C HIS A 138 -4.80 -7.00 -22.58
N PRO A 139 -4.89 -8.14 -23.28
CA PRO A 139 -3.81 -9.15 -23.34
C PRO A 139 -2.51 -8.61 -23.95
N GLU A 140 -2.57 -7.52 -24.73
CA GLU A 140 -1.40 -6.84 -25.30
C GLU A 140 -0.58 -6.06 -24.26
N ARG A 141 -1.10 -5.84 -23.07
CA ARG A 141 -0.40 -5.12 -21.99
C ARG A 141 0.37 -6.08 -21.10
N THR A 142 1.18 -6.95 -21.70
CA THR A 142 2.09 -7.82 -20.94
C THR A 142 3.16 -7.00 -20.24
N ARG A 143 3.61 -7.49 -19.08
CA ARG A 143 4.66 -6.86 -18.26
C ARG A 143 5.59 -7.93 -17.73
N ASP A 144 6.80 -7.58 -17.37
CA ASP A 144 7.66 -8.44 -16.58
C ASP A 144 7.54 -8.13 -15.07
N ILE A 145 8.07 -8.99 -14.24
CA ILE A 145 8.06 -8.84 -12.78
C ILE A 145 8.86 -7.59 -12.37
N ARG A 146 9.92 -7.24 -13.08
CA ARG A 146 10.71 -6.02 -12.86
C ARG A 146 9.84 -4.77 -13.02
N TRP A 147 9.03 -4.70 -14.08
CA TRP A 147 8.11 -3.59 -14.31
C TRP A 147 7.11 -3.46 -13.15
N ILE A 148 6.58 -4.59 -12.64
CA ILE A 148 5.65 -4.57 -11.51
C ILE A 148 6.32 -3.98 -10.26
N TYR A 149 7.55 -4.39 -9.93
CA TYR A 149 8.29 -3.82 -8.79
C TYR A 149 8.51 -2.31 -8.95
N LEU A 150 8.95 -1.86 -10.14
CA LEU A 150 9.18 -0.43 -10.41
C LEU A 150 7.88 0.37 -10.29
N HIS A 151 6.79 -0.14 -10.84
CA HIS A 151 5.48 0.49 -10.77
C HIS A 151 4.98 0.56 -9.31
N MET A 152 5.14 -0.50 -8.53
CA MET A 152 4.78 -0.51 -7.12
C MET A 152 5.58 0.50 -6.30
N ILE A 153 6.88 0.65 -6.58
CA ILE A 153 7.70 1.68 -5.93
C ILE A 153 7.19 3.08 -6.30
N GLU A 154 6.84 3.32 -7.56
CA GLU A 154 6.26 4.59 -8.03
C GLU A 154 4.92 4.89 -7.35
N GLU A 155 4.00 3.92 -7.29
CA GLU A 155 2.71 4.04 -6.61
C GLU A 155 2.89 4.41 -5.12
N TYR A 156 3.73 3.67 -4.42
CA TYR A 156 4.02 3.99 -3.02
C TYR A 156 4.69 5.34 -2.84
N ALA A 157 5.64 5.73 -3.69
CA ALA A 157 6.32 7.01 -3.58
C ALA A 157 5.31 8.17 -3.72
N ARG A 158 4.39 8.08 -4.69
CA ARG A 158 3.29 9.04 -4.90
C ARG A 158 2.39 9.12 -3.67
N HIS A 159 1.92 7.98 -3.20
CA HIS A 159 0.95 7.92 -2.09
C HIS A 159 1.59 8.25 -0.73
N ASN A 160 2.87 7.97 -0.53
CA ASN A 160 3.60 8.42 0.66
C ASN A 160 3.74 9.95 0.69
N GLY A 161 3.93 10.61 -0.47
CA GLY A 161 3.87 12.07 -0.54
C GLY A 161 2.50 12.65 -0.16
N HIS A 162 1.40 11.99 -0.54
CA HIS A 162 0.06 12.35 -0.04
C HIS A 162 -0.05 12.13 1.47
N ALA A 163 0.47 11.01 1.98
CA ALA A 163 0.45 10.68 3.41
C ALA A 163 1.27 11.67 4.24
N ASP A 164 2.36 12.23 3.71
CA ASP A 164 3.15 13.28 4.36
C ASP A 164 2.29 14.51 4.63
N LEU A 165 1.62 15.03 3.63
CA LEU A 165 0.75 16.21 3.75
C LEU A 165 -0.44 15.95 4.69
N LEU A 166 -1.06 14.78 4.61
CA LEU A 166 -2.15 14.39 5.50
C LEU A 166 -1.66 14.32 6.95
N ARG A 167 -0.50 13.71 7.19
CA ARG A 167 0.08 13.60 8.53
C ARG A 167 0.40 14.96 9.13
N GLU A 168 1.05 15.82 8.36
CA GLU A 168 1.37 17.19 8.79
C GLU A 168 0.11 17.98 9.14
N ALA A 169 -0.96 17.86 8.34
CA ALA A 169 -2.22 18.54 8.59
C ALA A 169 -2.96 18.02 9.84
N ILE A 170 -2.81 16.73 10.18
CA ILE A 170 -3.47 16.11 11.34
C ILE A 170 -2.79 16.48 12.67
N ASP A 171 -1.46 16.40 12.75
CA ASP A 171 -0.75 16.55 14.05
C ASP A 171 0.56 17.34 13.97
N GLY A 172 0.85 17.97 12.83
CA GLY A 172 2.04 18.82 12.62
C GLY A 172 3.33 18.04 12.41
N ARG A 173 3.31 16.71 12.35
CA ARG A 173 4.51 15.91 12.10
C ARG A 173 4.86 15.94 10.62
N THR A 174 6.02 16.50 10.32
CA THR A 174 6.62 16.42 8.99
C THR A 174 7.34 15.10 8.80
N GLY A 175 7.41 14.63 7.54
CA GLY A 175 7.96 13.33 7.25
C GLY A 175 9.46 13.31 7.04
N GLU A 176 10.11 12.27 7.49
CA GLU A 176 11.33 11.70 6.94
C GLU A 176 11.11 10.21 6.67
#